data_72d766bb72c2c0b69760e566e4386c6d
#
_entry.id   72d766bb72c2c0b69760e566e4386c6d
#
_cell.length_a   1.000
_cell.length_b   1.000
_cell.length_c   1.000
_cell.angle_alpha   90.00
_cell.angle_beta   90.00
_cell.angle_gamma   90.00
#
_symmetry.space_group_name_H-M   'P 1'
#
loop_
_entity.id
_entity.type
_entity.pdbx_description
1 polymer ?
#
loop_
_entity_poly.entity_id
_entity_poly.type
_entity_poly.pdbx_seq_one_letter_code
_entity_poly.pdbx_strand_id
1 'polypeptide(L)'
;MHKICLLFCLLMFSSANNFAYEDPRKFPDMDPKYVNISILDPNQKVGYTVGDYINREITLTVKEPFKLIEESLPIVGYEKRYRGQLLGISLKAINISKKTKDGLTTYVIKLKYQIFTNNVVAKPASITADHYRFINPNEPKKIQKFRVPAFTFAISPIAIFGDVKIENDMSPYRGPFLKDKIPDENKIKFSLFALIIILLSFIYIYGRYTWLPNRT
;
A
#
# COMPACT_ATOMS: atom_id res chain seq x y z
N MET A 1 -5.56 -47.16 37.60
CA MET A 1 -5.02 -45.83 37.27
C MET A 1 -5.02 -45.50 35.78
N HIS A 2 -4.82 -46.43 34.84
CA HIS A 2 -4.79 -46.17 33.39
C HIS A 2 -6.11 -45.69 32.78
N LYS A 3 -7.27 -46.12 33.32
CA LYS A 3 -8.60 -45.70 32.79
C LYS A 3 -8.95 -44.23 33.09
N ILE A 4 -8.43 -43.70 34.21
CA ILE A 4 -8.70 -42.30 34.60
C ILE A 4 -7.85 -41.32 33.75
N CYS A 5 -6.62 -41.73 33.41
CA CYS A 5 -5.74 -40.94 32.57
C CYS A 5 -6.29 -40.80 31.12
N LEU A 6 -6.90 -41.89 30.62
CA LEU A 6 -7.50 -41.92 29.29
C LEU A 6 -8.74 -41.02 29.20
N LEU A 7 -9.54 -40.96 30.26
CA LEU A 7 -10.71 -40.07 30.35
C LEU A 7 -10.30 -38.59 30.41
N PHE A 8 -9.20 -38.26 31.10
CA PHE A 8 -8.64 -36.91 31.20
C PHE A 8 -8.07 -36.44 29.87
N CYS A 9 -7.39 -37.31 29.09
CA CYS A 9 -6.94 -37.01 27.75
C CYS A 9 -8.12 -36.76 26.78
N LEU A 10 -9.22 -37.48 26.89
CA LEU A 10 -10.39 -37.30 26.05
C LEU A 10 -11.09 -35.96 26.33
N LEU A 11 -11.09 -35.50 27.58
CA LEU A 11 -11.65 -34.21 27.98
C LEU A 11 -10.82 -33.00 27.51
N MET A 12 -9.49 -33.17 27.38
CA MET A 12 -8.63 -32.10 26.87
C MET A 12 -8.73 -31.91 25.35
N PHE A 13 -9.19 -32.92 24.61
CA PHE A 13 -9.40 -32.80 23.16
C PHE A 13 -10.76 -32.16 22.77
N SER A 14 -11.69 -32.02 23.70
CA SER A 14 -13.03 -31.43 23.39
C SER A 14 -13.09 -29.92 23.47
N SER A 15 -12.02 -29.22 23.84
CA SER A 15 -11.95 -27.76 23.89
C SER A 15 -11.25 -27.14 22.70
N ALA A 16 -11.12 -27.84 21.58
CA ALA A 16 -10.84 -27.19 20.29
C ALA A 16 -12.05 -26.30 19.95
N ASN A 17 -12.00 -25.07 20.42
CA ASN A 17 -12.89 -24.04 19.93
C ASN A 17 -12.69 -23.99 18.41
N ASN A 18 -13.61 -24.63 17.69
CA ASN A 18 -13.77 -24.38 16.26
C ASN A 18 -14.17 -22.92 16.12
N PHE A 19 -13.19 -22.03 16.00
CA PHE A 19 -13.41 -20.73 15.41
C PHE A 19 -13.83 -20.98 13.96
N ALA A 20 -15.12 -21.29 13.77
CA ALA A 20 -15.70 -21.32 12.46
C ALA A 20 -15.40 -19.94 11.85
N TYR A 21 -14.62 -19.91 10.78
CA TYR A 21 -14.38 -18.69 10.01
C TYR A 21 -15.73 -18.23 9.48
N GLU A 22 -16.31 -17.27 10.15
CA GLU A 22 -17.59 -16.69 9.76
C GLU A 22 -17.32 -15.68 8.64
N ASP A 23 -17.94 -15.91 7.47
CA ASP A 23 -17.76 -15.03 6.30
C ASP A 23 -18.10 -13.59 6.67
N PRO A 24 -17.15 -12.65 6.58
CA PRO A 24 -17.38 -11.25 6.93
C PRO A 24 -18.55 -10.60 6.19
N ARG A 25 -18.95 -11.16 5.05
CA ARG A 25 -20.06 -10.64 4.24
C ARG A 25 -21.42 -10.90 4.87
N LYS A 26 -21.54 -11.87 5.76
CA LYS A 26 -22.81 -12.23 6.42
C LYS A 26 -23.21 -11.28 7.55
N PHE A 27 -22.28 -10.50 8.09
CA PHE A 27 -22.60 -9.54 9.14
C PHE A 27 -23.47 -8.40 8.59
N PRO A 28 -24.37 -7.83 9.41
CA PRO A 28 -25.14 -6.66 9.03
C PRO A 28 -24.23 -5.45 8.78
N ASP A 29 -24.64 -4.61 7.85
CA ASP A 29 -23.92 -3.38 7.55
C ASP A 29 -24.08 -2.39 8.71
N MET A 30 -23.00 -1.66 8.99
CA MET A 30 -23.00 -0.61 10.00
C MET A 30 -23.74 0.62 9.48
N ASP A 31 -24.57 1.23 10.34
CA ASP A 31 -25.27 2.48 10.00
C ASP A 31 -24.23 3.59 9.75
N PRO A 32 -24.29 4.28 8.59
CA PRO A 32 -23.41 5.41 8.26
C PRO A 32 -23.41 6.54 9.30
N LYS A 33 -24.42 6.60 10.16
CA LYS A 33 -24.50 7.57 11.23
C LYS A 33 -23.41 7.41 12.31
N TYR A 34 -22.87 6.19 12.46
CA TYR A 34 -21.87 5.87 13.48
C TYR A 34 -20.45 5.76 12.92
N VAL A 35 -20.29 5.65 11.59
CA VAL A 35 -18.97 5.54 10.97
C VAL A 35 -18.88 6.46 9.77
N ASN A 36 -17.79 7.22 9.71
CA ASN A 36 -17.42 8.01 8.54
C ASN A 36 -16.08 7.51 8.02
N ILE A 37 -15.95 7.42 6.69
CA ILE A 37 -14.73 6.97 6.03
C ILE A 37 -14.21 8.02 5.07
N SER A 38 -12.92 8.26 5.12
CA SER A 38 -12.18 8.99 4.12
C SER A 38 -11.05 8.10 3.60
N ILE A 39 -10.93 7.98 2.28
CA ILE A 39 -9.93 7.13 1.65
C ILE A 39 -9.04 8.01 0.78
N LEU A 40 -7.76 7.95 1.01
CA LEU A 40 -6.74 8.56 0.20
C LEU A 40 -6.04 7.45 -0.60
N ASP A 41 -6.49 7.28 -1.84
CA ASP A 41 -5.88 6.38 -2.82
C ASP A 41 -4.87 7.14 -3.69
N PRO A 42 -3.87 6.46 -4.28
CA PRO A 42 -2.96 7.09 -5.22
C PRO A 42 -3.71 7.72 -6.41
N ASN A 43 -3.28 8.90 -6.82
CA ASN A 43 -3.83 9.55 -8.02
C ASN A 43 -3.49 8.77 -9.31
N GLN A 44 -2.36 8.08 -9.30
CA GLN A 44 -1.92 7.24 -10.40
C GLN A 44 -2.78 5.97 -10.45
N LYS A 45 -3.44 5.73 -11.58
CA LYS A 45 -4.24 4.53 -11.83
C LYS A 45 -3.65 3.62 -12.90
N VAL A 46 -2.63 4.05 -13.61
CA VAL A 46 -2.02 3.30 -14.72
C VAL A 46 -0.50 3.36 -14.65
N GLY A 47 0.17 2.43 -15.32
CA GLY A 47 1.62 2.43 -15.44
C GLY A 47 2.35 1.82 -14.24
N TYR A 48 1.68 1.06 -13.39
CA TYR A 48 2.32 0.25 -12.39
C TYR A 48 3.01 -0.96 -13.03
N THR A 49 4.17 -1.32 -12.48
CA THR A 49 4.96 -2.46 -12.91
C THR A 49 5.21 -3.43 -11.75
N VAL A 50 5.75 -4.60 -12.04
CA VAL A 50 6.18 -5.54 -11.00
C VAL A 50 7.21 -4.88 -10.09
N GLY A 51 7.04 -5.04 -8.79
CA GLY A 51 7.90 -4.46 -7.77
C GLY A 51 7.38 -3.13 -7.21
N ASP A 52 6.49 -2.43 -7.93
CA ASP A 52 5.95 -1.15 -7.48
C ASP A 52 5.10 -1.28 -6.22
N TYR A 53 5.05 -0.19 -5.47
CA TYR A 53 4.25 -0.07 -4.26
C TYR A 53 3.01 0.81 -4.49
N ILE A 54 1.92 0.38 -3.87
CA ILE A 54 0.66 1.14 -3.80
C ILE A 54 0.39 1.46 -2.35
N ASN A 55 0.32 2.74 -2.03
CA ASN A 55 0.01 3.21 -0.68
C ASN A 55 -1.45 3.68 -0.64
N ARG A 56 -2.24 3.12 0.29
CA ARG A 56 -3.60 3.56 0.59
C ARG A 56 -3.66 4.04 2.02
N GLU A 57 -4.31 5.14 2.26
CA GLU A 57 -4.60 5.61 3.62
C GLU A 57 -6.11 5.66 3.83
N ILE A 58 -6.58 4.99 4.88
CA ILE A 58 -7.99 4.88 5.21
C ILE A 58 -8.17 5.52 6.57
N THR A 59 -8.89 6.61 6.62
CA THR A 59 -9.28 7.28 7.86
C THR A 59 -10.71 6.92 8.20
N LEU A 60 -10.89 6.24 9.33
CA LEU A 60 -12.18 5.85 9.87
C LEU A 60 -12.47 6.65 11.13
N THR A 61 -13.54 7.41 11.14
CA THR A 61 -14.02 8.08 12.34
C THR A 61 -15.26 7.34 12.86
N VAL A 62 -15.13 6.75 14.02
CA VAL A 62 -16.12 5.88 14.63
C VAL A 62 -16.67 6.55 15.89
N LYS A 63 -17.98 6.65 15.97
CA LYS A 63 -18.69 7.22 17.13
C LYS A 63 -18.92 6.14 18.19
N GLU A 64 -18.75 6.49 19.44
CA GLU A 64 -19.16 5.61 20.55
C GLU A 64 -20.61 5.18 20.43
N PRO A 65 -20.97 3.94 20.83
CA PRO A 65 -20.15 2.98 21.59
C PRO A 65 -19.30 2.03 20.73
N PHE A 66 -19.28 2.17 19.40
CA PHE A 66 -18.62 1.22 18.51
C PHE A 66 -17.09 1.31 18.55
N LYS A 67 -16.45 0.14 18.41
CA LYS A 67 -15.00 0.01 18.31
C LYS A 67 -14.62 -0.89 17.13
N LEU A 68 -13.53 -0.55 16.43
CA LEU A 68 -12.98 -1.38 15.36
C LEU A 68 -12.36 -2.65 15.95
N ILE A 69 -12.66 -3.80 15.35
CA ILE A 69 -12.00 -5.08 15.64
C ILE A 69 -10.73 -5.13 14.79
N GLU A 70 -9.57 -4.99 15.41
CA GLU A 70 -8.28 -4.91 14.71
C GLU A 70 -7.96 -6.20 13.94
N GLU A 71 -8.40 -7.36 14.41
CA GLU A 71 -8.25 -8.65 13.73
C GLU A 71 -9.07 -8.77 12.44
N SER A 72 -9.95 -7.78 12.17
CA SER A 72 -10.69 -7.71 10.91
C SER A 72 -9.91 -7.02 9.78
N LEU A 73 -8.78 -6.42 10.11
CA LEU A 73 -7.93 -5.73 9.15
C LEU A 73 -7.17 -6.72 8.27
N PRO A 74 -6.72 -6.30 7.08
CA PRO A 74 -5.93 -7.16 6.20
C PRO A 74 -4.65 -7.63 6.86
N ILE A 75 -4.30 -8.91 6.65
CA ILE A 75 -3.10 -9.53 7.22
C ILE A 75 -1.91 -9.30 6.29
N VAL A 76 -0.79 -8.87 6.86
CA VAL A 76 0.48 -8.68 6.13
C VAL A 76 0.96 -10.04 5.58
N GLY A 77 1.38 -10.05 4.33
CA GLY A 77 1.86 -11.25 3.64
C GLY A 77 0.76 -12.16 3.11
N TYR A 78 -0.51 -11.93 3.46
CA TYR A 78 -1.61 -12.70 2.91
C TYR A 78 -2.00 -12.15 1.53
N GLU A 79 -1.94 -13.03 0.53
CA GLU A 79 -2.36 -12.73 -0.82
C GLU A 79 -3.77 -13.28 -1.08
N LYS A 80 -4.67 -12.41 -1.46
CA LYS A 80 -6.04 -12.80 -1.78
C LYS A 80 -6.09 -13.59 -3.08
N ARG A 81 -7.01 -14.55 -3.13
CA ARG A 81 -7.30 -15.33 -4.34
C ARG A 81 -8.61 -14.87 -4.96
N TYR A 82 -8.63 -14.82 -6.27
CA TYR A 82 -9.85 -14.63 -7.05
C TYR A 82 -10.03 -15.82 -7.97
N ARG A 83 -11.15 -16.53 -7.84
CA ARG A 83 -11.42 -17.79 -8.58
C ARG A 83 -10.28 -18.81 -8.50
N GLY A 84 -9.66 -18.91 -7.31
CA GLY A 84 -8.56 -19.85 -7.07
C GLY A 84 -7.18 -19.35 -7.49
N GLN A 85 -7.08 -18.27 -8.25
CA GLN A 85 -5.80 -17.68 -8.69
C GLN A 85 -5.34 -16.57 -7.75
N LEU A 86 -4.04 -16.48 -7.51
CA LEU A 86 -3.43 -15.39 -6.79
C LEU A 86 -3.55 -14.10 -7.60
N LEU A 87 -3.85 -13.00 -6.91
CA LEU A 87 -4.00 -11.69 -7.56
C LEU A 87 -2.65 -11.04 -7.91
N GLY A 88 -1.56 -11.56 -7.36
CA GLY A 88 -0.22 -11.00 -7.55
C GLY A 88 -0.03 -9.63 -6.87
N ILE A 89 -0.84 -9.34 -5.85
CA ILE A 89 -0.76 -8.11 -5.06
C ILE A 89 -0.79 -8.50 -3.59
N SER A 90 0.28 -8.20 -2.86
CA SER A 90 0.43 -8.57 -1.46
C SER A 90 0.55 -7.34 -0.57
N LEU A 91 -0.11 -7.36 0.58
CA LEU A 91 0.07 -6.37 1.63
C LEU A 91 1.42 -6.57 2.30
N LYS A 92 2.31 -5.59 2.24
CA LYS A 92 3.66 -5.63 2.83
C LYS A 92 3.74 -5.01 4.21
N ALA A 93 2.97 -3.95 4.44
CA ALA A 93 2.95 -3.28 5.73
C ALA A 93 1.58 -2.70 6.01
N ILE A 94 1.23 -2.69 7.28
CA ILE A 94 0.07 -2.00 7.83
C ILE A 94 0.52 -1.20 9.05
N ASN A 95 0.16 0.08 9.07
CA ASN A 95 0.36 0.95 10.23
C ASN A 95 -0.98 1.52 10.66
N ILE A 96 -1.28 1.39 11.95
CA ILE A 96 -2.55 1.82 12.52
C ILE A 96 -2.23 2.88 13.58
N SER A 97 -2.86 4.04 13.44
CA SER A 97 -2.86 5.10 14.45
C SER A 97 -4.27 5.29 14.95
N LYS A 98 -4.43 5.38 16.27
CA LYS A 98 -5.71 5.58 16.93
C LYS A 98 -5.68 6.85 17.76
N LYS A 99 -6.68 7.70 17.60
CA LYS A 99 -6.88 8.91 18.41
C LYS A 99 -8.34 8.96 18.86
N THR A 100 -8.57 9.13 20.14
CA THR A 100 -9.93 9.28 20.70
C THR A 100 -10.06 10.70 21.26
N LYS A 101 -11.10 11.40 20.83
CA LYS A 101 -11.44 12.74 21.30
C LYS A 101 -12.96 12.91 21.26
N ASP A 102 -13.53 13.43 22.34
CA ASP A 102 -14.96 13.81 22.45
C ASP A 102 -15.96 12.70 22.01
N GLY A 103 -15.71 11.44 22.43
CA GLY A 103 -16.56 10.29 22.07
C GLY A 103 -16.42 9.84 20.62
N LEU A 104 -15.48 10.41 19.85
CA LEU A 104 -15.12 9.99 18.50
C LEU A 104 -13.74 9.33 18.51
N THR A 105 -13.66 8.13 17.96
CA THR A 105 -12.38 7.44 17.76
C THR A 105 -12.00 7.46 16.30
N THR A 106 -10.90 8.11 15.96
CA THR A 106 -10.35 8.16 14.61
C THR A 106 -9.23 7.15 14.48
N TYR A 107 -9.40 6.23 13.55
CA TYR A 107 -8.38 5.26 13.14
C TYR A 107 -7.80 5.69 11.80
N VAL A 108 -6.49 5.88 11.73
CA VAL A 108 -5.77 6.12 10.47
C VAL A 108 -4.98 4.86 10.15
N ILE A 109 -5.38 4.18 9.09
CA ILE A 109 -4.85 2.90 8.65
C ILE A 109 -4.07 3.12 7.36
N LYS A 110 -2.76 2.96 7.40
CA LYS A 110 -1.87 3.08 6.23
C LYS A 110 -1.50 1.70 5.75
N LEU A 111 -1.87 1.39 4.52
CA LEU A 111 -1.65 0.11 3.87
C LEU A 111 -0.64 0.27 2.74
N LYS A 112 0.40 -0.55 2.74
CA LYS A 112 1.43 -0.59 1.69
C LYS A 112 1.36 -1.93 0.99
N TYR A 113 0.87 -1.91 -0.26
CA TYR A 113 0.82 -3.08 -1.12
C TYR A 113 2.00 -3.11 -2.08
N GLN A 114 2.41 -4.31 -2.50
CA GLN A 114 3.42 -4.51 -3.54
C GLN A 114 2.86 -5.43 -4.63
N ILE A 115 3.22 -5.11 -5.88
CA ILE A 115 2.81 -5.85 -7.07
C ILE A 115 3.86 -6.90 -7.39
N PHE A 116 3.43 -8.16 -7.54
CA PHE A 116 4.27 -9.31 -7.89
C PHE A 116 3.91 -9.94 -9.23
N THR A 117 2.76 -9.56 -9.79
CA THR A 117 2.32 -10.10 -11.07
C THR A 117 2.95 -9.34 -12.21
N ASN A 118 3.44 -10.07 -13.20
CA ASN A 118 3.90 -9.52 -14.47
C ASN A 118 2.91 -9.94 -15.57
N ASN A 119 2.54 -9.00 -16.41
CA ASN A 119 1.69 -9.26 -17.57
C ASN A 119 2.42 -8.82 -18.82
N VAL A 120 2.29 -9.60 -19.88
CA VAL A 120 2.85 -9.27 -21.21
C VAL A 120 2.08 -8.09 -21.83
N VAL A 121 0.80 -7.95 -21.47
CA VAL A 121 -0.08 -6.86 -21.92
C VAL A 121 -0.61 -6.13 -20.69
N ALA A 122 -0.82 -4.83 -20.81
CA ALA A 122 -1.44 -4.05 -19.73
C ALA A 122 -2.81 -4.65 -19.38
N LYS A 123 -2.99 -4.97 -18.11
CA LYS A 123 -4.24 -5.55 -17.59
C LYS A 123 -4.74 -4.77 -16.38
N PRO A 124 -6.07 -4.64 -16.25
CA PRO A 124 -6.66 -4.11 -15.04
C PRO A 124 -6.39 -5.05 -13.87
N ALA A 125 -6.03 -4.46 -12.75
CA ALA A 125 -5.86 -5.13 -11.47
C ALA A 125 -6.62 -4.37 -10.39
N SER A 126 -6.93 -5.01 -9.28
CA SER A 126 -7.60 -4.33 -8.20
C SER A 126 -7.16 -4.85 -6.83
N ILE A 127 -6.99 -3.94 -5.90
CA ILE A 127 -7.02 -4.26 -4.48
C ILE A 127 -8.49 -4.45 -4.14
N THR A 128 -8.87 -5.68 -3.77
CA THR A 128 -10.27 -6.04 -3.52
C THR A 128 -10.86 -5.24 -2.36
N ALA A 129 -12.18 -5.11 -2.36
CA ALA A 129 -12.88 -4.53 -1.22
C ALA A 129 -12.65 -5.34 0.06
N ASP A 130 -12.46 -4.65 1.15
CA ASP A 130 -12.32 -5.21 2.49
C ASP A 130 -13.55 -4.95 3.33
N HIS A 131 -13.77 -5.80 4.34
CA HIS A 131 -14.87 -5.65 5.28
C HIS A 131 -14.30 -5.53 6.69
N TYR A 132 -14.29 -4.32 7.22
CA TYR A 132 -13.87 -4.08 8.59
C TYR A 132 -15.03 -4.33 9.53
N ARG A 133 -14.76 -4.94 10.66
CA ARG A 133 -15.77 -5.31 11.64
C ARG A 133 -15.72 -4.38 12.83
N PHE A 134 -16.91 -4.06 13.34
CA PHE A 134 -17.09 -3.21 14.50
C PHE A 134 -17.92 -3.94 15.54
N ILE A 135 -17.58 -3.70 16.78
CA ILE A 135 -18.27 -4.27 17.93
C ILE A 135 -18.79 -3.15 18.82
N ASN A 136 -20.00 -3.34 19.32
CA ASN A 136 -20.52 -2.55 20.41
C ASN A 136 -20.19 -3.26 21.73
N PRO A 137 -19.38 -2.69 22.64
CA PRO A 137 -19.07 -3.30 23.91
C PRO A 137 -20.28 -3.65 24.77
N ASN A 138 -21.40 -2.91 24.61
CA ASN A 138 -22.63 -3.15 25.31
C ASN A 138 -23.42 -4.35 24.75
N GLU A 139 -23.18 -4.71 23.49
CA GLU A 139 -23.80 -5.83 22.77
C GLU A 139 -22.79 -6.64 22.01
N PRO A 140 -21.92 -7.39 22.69
CA PRO A 140 -20.74 -8.04 22.04
C PRO A 140 -21.12 -9.12 21.02
N LYS A 141 -22.36 -9.62 21.05
CA LYS A 141 -22.85 -10.59 20.07
C LYS A 141 -23.25 -9.97 18.73
N LYS A 142 -23.43 -8.66 18.65
CA LYS A 142 -23.85 -7.95 17.43
C LYS A 142 -22.64 -7.30 16.77
N ILE A 143 -21.94 -8.07 15.95
CA ILE A 143 -20.85 -7.55 15.11
C ILE A 143 -21.49 -6.94 13.87
N GLN A 144 -21.01 -5.75 13.50
CA GLN A 144 -21.41 -5.05 12.28
C GLN A 144 -20.20 -4.91 11.36
N LYS A 145 -20.44 -4.85 10.04
CA LYS A 145 -19.37 -4.65 9.05
C LYS A 145 -19.48 -3.30 8.39
N PHE A 146 -18.36 -2.81 7.92
CA PHE A 146 -18.28 -1.67 7.04
C PHE A 146 -17.41 -2.05 5.83
N ARG A 147 -17.92 -1.81 4.62
CA ARG A 147 -17.23 -2.14 3.38
C ARG A 147 -16.31 -1.00 2.96
N VAL A 148 -15.01 -1.29 2.87
CA VAL A 148 -14.02 -0.43 2.23
C VAL A 148 -14.00 -0.73 0.73
N PRO A 149 -14.20 0.25 -0.15
CA PRO A 149 -14.24 0.03 -1.59
C PRO A 149 -12.92 -0.50 -2.15
N ALA A 150 -13.00 -1.23 -3.25
CA ALA A 150 -11.85 -1.67 -4.01
C ALA A 150 -11.13 -0.48 -4.67
N PHE A 151 -9.83 -0.62 -4.88
CA PHE A 151 -9.04 0.30 -5.69
C PHE A 151 -8.60 -0.39 -6.96
N THR A 152 -9.00 0.12 -8.12
CA THR A 152 -8.68 -0.44 -9.43
C THR A 152 -7.59 0.37 -10.10
N PHE A 153 -6.63 -0.32 -10.72
CA PHE A 153 -5.51 0.26 -11.43
C PHE A 153 -5.07 -0.67 -12.57
N ALA A 154 -4.16 -0.23 -13.42
CA ALA A 154 -3.62 -1.04 -14.51
C ALA A 154 -2.13 -1.33 -14.28
N ILE A 155 -1.76 -2.60 -14.49
CA ILE A 155 -0.37 -3.06 -14.47
C ILE A 155 0.13 -3.09 -15.91
N SER A 156 1.24 -2.41 -16.17
CA SER A 156 1.91 -2.36 -17.46
C SER A 156 3.04 -3.36 -17.51
N PRO A 157 3.37 -3.92 -18.70
CA PRO A 157 4.55 -4.77 -18.85
C PRO A 157 5.84 -3.98 -18.62
N ILE A 158 6.87 -4.64 -18.10
CA ILE A 158 8.21 -4.04 -17.93
C ILE A 158 8.90 -3.86 -19.29
N ALA A 159 8.67 -4.81 -20.19
CA ALA A 159 9.23 -4.79 -21.55
C ALA A 159 8.11 -5.03 -22.56
N ILE A 160 8.16 -4.31 -23.66
CA ILE A 160 7.28 -4.52 -24.81
C ILE A 160 8.00 -5.50 -25.72
N PHE A 161 7.51 -6.74 -25.81
CA PHE A 161 7.99 -7.71 -26.79
C PHE A 161 7.06 -7.71 -28.00
N GLY A 162 7.54 -7.26 -29.16
CA GLY A 162 6.80 -7.24 -30.42
C GLY A 162 5.82 -6.06 -30.57
N ASP A 163 5.09 -6.07 -31.66
CA ASP A 163 4.02 -5.10 -31.92
C ASP A 163 2.89 -5.29 -30.92
N VAL A 164 2.73 -4.37 -30.01
CA VAL A 164 1.60 -4.35 -29.10
C VAL A 164 0.37 -3.93 -29.88
N LYS A 165 -0.42 -4.89 -30.32
CA LYS A 165 -1.73 -4.64 -30.89
C LYS A 165 -2.65 -4.20 -29.74
N ILE A 166 -2.89 -2.93 -29.61
CA ILE A 166 -3.85 -2.36 -28.65
C ILE A 166 -5.24 -2.59 -29.26
N GLU A 167 -5.83 -3.77 -29.02
CA GLU A 167 -7.21 -4.04 -29.34
C GLU A 167 -8.08 -3.60 -28.16
N ASN A 168 -8.86 -2.54 -28.35
CA ASN A 168 -9.91 -2.08 -27.44
C ASN A 168 -9.49 -1.78 -25.98
N ASP A 169 -8.27 -1.37 -25.75
CA ASP A 169 -7.88 -0.88 -24.44
C ASP A 169 -8.39 0.55 -24.23
N MET A 170 -9.49 0.67 -23.48
CA MET A 170 -10.09 1.95 -23.08
C MET A 170 -9.32 2.60 -21.92
N SER A 171 -8.13 2.12 -21.58
CA SER A 171 -7.32 2.76 -20.56
C SER A 171 -6.89 4.16 -21.00
N PRO A 172 -7.03 5.16 -20.15
CA PRO A 172 -6.60 6.51 -20.51
C PRO A 172 -5.13 6.52 -20.89
N TYR A 173 -4.83 7.16 -22.01
CA TYR A 173 -3.49 7.28 -22.58
C TYR A 173 -2.49 7.64 -21.50
N ARG A 174 -1.40 6.88 -21.41
CA ARG A 174 -0.30 7.19 -20.49
C ARG A 174 0.24 8.55 -20.90
N GLY A 175 0.01 9.57 -20.10
CA GLY A 175 0.61 10.89 -20.29
C GLY A 175 2.14 10.81 -20.33
N PRO A 176 2.82 11.79 -20.88
CA PRO A 176 4.26 11.82 -20.93
C PRO A 176 4.81 11.61 -19.52
N PHE A 177 5.82 10.73 -19.40
CA PHE A 177 6.50 10.47 -18.15
C PHE A 177 7.13 11.78 -17.67
N LEU A 178 6.51 12.42 -16.70
CA LEU A 178 7.10 13.60 -16.06
C LEU A 178 8.26 13.13 -15.20
N LYS A 179 9.45 13.15 -15.79
CA LYS A 179 10.69 12.91 -15.07
C LYS A 179 10.84 13.99 -14.00
N ASP A 180 11.09 13.58 -12.78
CA ASP A 180 11.37 14.50 -11.69
C ASP A 180 12.60 15.34 -12.04
N LYS A 181 12.44 16.67 -12.12
CA LYS A 181 13.50 17.60 -12.53
C LYS A 181 14.53 17.85 -11.42
N ILE A 182 14.17 17.59 -10.17
CA ILE A 182 15.02 17.90 -9.00
C ILE A 182 16.41 17.25 -9.08
N PRO A 183 16.56 15.94 -9.38
CA PRO A 183 17.88 15.32 -9.50
C PRO A 183 18.70 15.87 -10.67
N ASP A 184 18.03 16.30 -11.76
CA ASP A 184 18.74 16.85 -12.92
C ASP A 184 19.20 18.30 -12.67
N GLU A 185 18.43 19.10 -11.93
CA GLU A 185 18.86 20.44 -11.51
C GLU A 185 20.10 20.38 -10.61
N ASN A 186 20.17 19.44 -9.69
CA ASN A 186 21.34 19.24 -8.85
C ASN A 186 22.57 18.82 -9.66
N LYS A 187 22.40 17.98 -10.66
CA LYS A 187 23.50 17.61 -11.58
C LYS A 187 23.99 18.80 -12.38
N ILE A 188 23.08 19.66 -12.85
CA ILE A 188 23.46 20.88 -13.59
C ILE A 188 24.22 21.84 -12.68
N LYS A 189 23.76 22.08 -11.45
CA LYS A 189 24.47 22.92 -10.45
C LYS A 189 25.85 22.39 -10.16
N PHE A 190 25.98 21.06 -9.95
CA PHE A 190 27.27 20.42 -9.70
C PHE A 190 28.22 20.52 -10.91
N SER A 191 27.70 20.32 -12.11
CA SER A 191 28.45 20.47 -13.37
C SER A 191 28.96 21.93 -13.56
N LEU A 192 28.11 22.90 -13.29
CA LEU A 192 28.49 24.33 -13.34
C LEU A 192 29.58 24.67 -12.33
N PHE A 193 29.47 24.16 -11.12
CA PHE A 193 30.49 24.35 -10.08
C PHE A 193 31.84 23.72 -10.48
N ALA A 194 31.83 22.52 -11.03
CA ALA A 194 33.03 21.87 -11.54
C ALA A 194 33.70 22.67 -12.69
N LEU A 195 32.89 23.25 -13.59
CA LEU A 195 33.39 24.10 -14.67
C LEU A 195 34.05 25.38 -14.14
N ILE A 196 33.49 26.01 -13.11
CA ILE A 196 34.12 27.17 -12.47
C ILE A 196 35.48 26.84 -11.86
N ILE A 197 35.61 25.69 -11.19
CA ILE A 197 36.87 25.23 -10.61
C ILE A 197 37.93 25.02 -11.72
N ILE A 198 37.53 24.44 -12.84
CA ILE A 198 38.45 24.23 -14.00
C ILE A 198 38.91 25.59 -14.52
N LEU A 199 38.02 26.55 -14.74
CA LEU A 199 38.36 27.90 -15.21
C LEU A 199 39.31 28.62 -14.24
N LEU A 200 39.05 28.57 -12.95
CA LEU A 200 39.92 29.18 -11.93
C LEU A 200 41.32 28.52 -11.94
N SER A 201 41.36 27.19 -12.13
CA SER A 201 42.64 26.46 -12.27
C SER A 201 43.45 26.93 -13.48
N PHE A 202 42.78 27.13 -14.64
CA PHE A 202 43.42 27.67 -15.83
C PHE A 202 43.95 29.11 -15.61
N ILE A 203 43.14 29.98 -14.98
CA ILE A 203 43.57 31.35 -14.67
C ILE A 203 44.76 31.36 -13.72
N TYR A 204 44.75 30.46 -12.72
CA TYR A 204 45.85 30.33 -11.77
C TYR A 204 47.16 29.89 -12.48
N ILE A 205 47.05 28.86 -13.32
CA ILE A 205 48.22 28.35 -14.06
C ILE A 205 48.77 29.40 -15.04
N TYR A 206 47.89 30.05 -15.80
CA TYR A 206 48.26 31.11 -16.72
C TYR A 206 48.86 32.32 -16.00
N GLY A 207 48.24 32.78 -14.92
CA GLY A 207 48.75 33.89 -14.11
C GLY A 207 50.12 33.59 -13.50
N ARG A 208 50.33 32.35 -13.04
CA ARG A 208 51.60 31.92 -12.50
C ARG A 208 52.70 31.89 -13.58
N TYR A 209 52.37 31.51 -14.81
CA TYR A 209 53.30 31.46 -15.92
C TYR A 209 53.67 32.84 -16.47
N THR A 210 52.75 33.78 -16.44
CA THR A 210 52.92 35.10 -17.06
C THR A 210 53.36 36.18 -16.07
N TRP A 211 52.99 36.07 -14.77
CA TRP A 211 53.21 37.12 -13.76
C TRP A 211 54.31 36.82 -12.75
N LEU A 212 54.80 35.60 -12.66
CA LEU A 212 55.99 35.29 -11.87
C LEU A 212 57.18 35.07 -12.83
N PRO A 213 57.95 36.11 -13.18
CA PRO A 213 59.20 35.90 -13.88
C PRO A 213 60.14 35.06 -13.01
N ASN A 214 60.75 34.04 -13.64
CA ASN A 214 61.78 33.23 -12.99
C ASN A 214 62.76 34.11 -12.23
N ARG A 215 62.74 34.04 -10.91
CA ARG A 215 63.87 34.47 -10.10
C ARG A 215 64.88 33.32 -10.14
N THR A 216 65.80 33.41 -11.03
CA THR A 216 67.10 32.74 -10.96
C THR A 216 67.91 33.40 -9.86
#